data_99066ab21565017d2bb8abc17dba2967
#
_entry.id   99066ab21565017d2bb8abc17dba2967
#
_cell.length_a   1.000
_cell.length_b   1.000
_cell.length_c   1.000
_cell.angle_alpha   90.00
_cell.angle_beta   90.00
_cell.angle_gamma   90.00
#
_symmetry.space_group_name_H-M   'P 1'
#
loop_
_entity.id
_entity.type
_entity.pdbx_description
1 polymer ?
#
loop_
_entity_poly.entity_id
_entity_poly.type
_entity_poly.pdbx_seq_one_letter_code
_entity_poly.pdbx_strand_id
1 'polypeptide(L)' 'LNGERFLSNHEVSKKLNVSLRTLQEWRDTGLIPFIQIKGKIIYRQIDIDKLLQKHYFESWKE' A
#
# COMPACT_ATOMS: atom_id res chain seq x y z
N LEU A 1 3.95 -12.58 -13.10
CA LEU A 1 3.90 -11.13 -13.19
C LEU A 1 3.03 -10.69 -14.34
N ASN A 2 2.54 -11.63 -15.05
CA ASN A 2 1.67 -11.38 -16.18
C ASN A 2 0.40 -10.68 -15.71
N GLY A 3 0.17 -9.47 -16.21
CA GLY A 3 -1.01 -8.74 -15.84
C GLY A 3 -0.93 -8.10 -14.47
N GLU A 4 0.17 -8.27 -13.78
CA GLU A 4 0.35 -7.67 -12.47
C GLU A 4 0.71 -6.20 -12.61
N ARG A 5 0.13 -5.37 -11.77
CA ARG A 5 0.40 -3.94 -11.79
C ARG A 5 1.26 -3.55 -10.61
N PHE A 6 2.11 -2.57 -10.85
CA PHE A 6 2.97 -2.03 -9.80
C PHE A 6 2.66 -0.55 -9.62
N LEU A 7 2.76 -0.10 -8.39
CA LEU A 7 2.47 1.27 -8.03
C LEU A 7 3.71 1.90 -7.43
N SER A 8 3.95 3.17 -7.75
CA SER A 8 5.04 3.90 -7.15
C SER A 8 4.68 4.31 -5.73
N ASN A 9 5.70 4.73 -5.00
CA ASN A 9 5.50 5.23 -3.64
C ASN A 9 4.50 6.39 -3.64
N HIS A 10 4.62 7.28 -4.60
CA HIS A 10 3.73 8.43 -4.73
C HIS A 10 2.30 8.00 -5.04
N GLU A 11 2.15 7.03 -5.93
CA GLU A 11 0.82 6.56 -6.30
C GLU A 11 0.09 5.94 -5.12
N VAL A 12 0.79 5.15 -4.31
CA VAL A 12 0.18 4.54 -3.14
C VAL A 12 -0.17 5.60 -2.11
N SER A 13 0.72 6.56 -1.92
CA SER A 13 0.46 7.67 -1.02
C SER A 13 -0.84 8.38 -1.37
N LYS A 14 -1.05 8.66 -2.63
CA LYS A 14 -2.26 9.31 -3.09
C LYS A 14 -3.48 8.41 -2.97
N LYS A 15 -3.30 7.15 -3.35
CA LYS A 15 -4.41 6.20 -3.35
C LYS A 15 -4.94 6.00 -1.94
N LEU A 16 -4.06 5.91 -0.97
CA LEU A 16 -4.44 5.70 0.42
C LEU A 16 -4.64 7.01 1.17
N ASN A 17 -4.36 8.14 0.53
CA ASN A 17 -4.52 9.45 1.11
C ASN A 17 -3.74 9.62 2.41
N VAL A 18 -2.50 9.18 2.38
CA VAL A 18 -1.58 9.33 3.51
C VAL A 18 -0.30 9.99 3.04
N SER A 19 0.42 10.60 3.96
CA SER A 19 1.69 11.22 3.61
C SER A 19 2.73 10.15 3.31
N LEU A 20 3.78 10.54 2.61
CA LEU A 20 4.89 9.63 2.34
C LEU A 20 5.54 9.18 3.65
N ARG A 21 5.56 10.04 4.63
CA ARG A 21 6.12 9.71 5.94
C ARG A 21 5.32 8.62 6.62
N THR A 22 3.99 8.74 6.61
CA THR A 22 3.12 7.73 7.18
C THR A 22 3.31 6.41 6.46
N LEU A 23 3.42 6.47 5.13
CA LEU A 23 3.62 5.27 4.33
C LEU A 23 4.95 4.59 4.69
N GLN A 24 5.98 5.40 4.93
CA GLN A 24 7.26 4.85 5.35
C GLN A 24 7.14 4.16 6.71
N GLU A 25 6.40 4.74 7.63
CA GLU A 25 6.18 4.12 8.93
C GLU A 25 5.48 2.78 8.79
N TRP A 26 4.53 2.70 7.87
CA TRP A 26 3.81 1.45 7.64
C TRP A 26 4.73 0.38 7.06
N ARG A 27 5.68 0.80 6.21
CA ARG A 27 6.68 -0.15 5.70
C ARG A 27 7.59 -0.62 6.82
N ASP A 28 8.03 0.32 7.66
CA ASP A 28 8.98 0.01 8.71
C ASP A 28 8.39 -0.94 9.75
N THR A 29 7.09 -0.84 9.99
CA THR A 29 6.43 -1.70 10.97
C THR A 29 5.96 -3.02 10.36
N GLY A 30 6.16 -3.20 9.05
CA GLY A 30 5.74 -4.43 8.39
C GLY A 30 4.27 -4.50 8.08
N LEU A 31 3.57 -3.37 8.16
CA LEU A 31 2.14 -3.35 7.86
C LEU A 31 1.85 -3.51 6.39
N ILE A 32 2.69 -2.94 5.53
CA ILE A 32 2.45 -2.92 4.11
C ILE A 32 3.61 -3.57 3.37
N PRO A 33 3.33 -4.58 2.54
CA PRO A 33 4.38 -5.21 1.73
C PRO A 33 4.87 -4.27 0.64
N PHE A 34 6.13 -4.35 0.32
CA PHE A 34 6.71 -3.50 -0.69
C PHE A 34 7.92 -4.16 -1.35
N ILE A 35 8.35 -3.59 -2.47
CA ILE A 35 9.54 -4.04 -3.18
C ILE A 35 10.51 -2.87 -3.20
N GLN A 36 11.74 -3.14 -2.83
CA GLN A 36 12.77 -2.10 -2.83
C GLN A 36 13.91 -2.52 -3.73
N ILE A 37 14.23 -1.67 -4.69
CA ILE A 37 15.31 -1.90 -5.63
C ILE A 37 16.17 -0.65 -5.65
N LYS A 38 17.36 -0.73 -5.08
CA LYS A 38 18.33 0.37 -5.09
C LYS A 38 17.69 1.69 -4.69
N GLY A 39 17.00 1.68 -3.57
CA GLY A 39 16.39 2.88 -3.04
C GLY A 39 15.04 3.26 -3.64
N LYS A 40 14.62 2.55 -4.66
CA LYS A 40 13.31 2.80 -5.25
C LYS A 40 12.28 1.86 -4.61
N ILE A 41 11.18 2.43 -4.19
CA ILE A 41 10.10 1.67 -3.54
C ILE A 41 8.95 1.55 -4.52
N ILE A 42 8.48 0.32 -4.71
CA ILE A 42 7.27 0.07 -5.49
C ILE A 42 6.41 -0.93 -4.75
N TYR A 43 5.14 -0.98 -5.10
CA TYR A 43 4.17 -1.84 -4.44
C TYR A 43 3.41 -2.63 -5.48
N ARG A 44 3.00 -3.83 -5.13
CA ARG A 44 2.15 -4.63 -5.98
C ARG A 44 0.71 -4.22 -5.73
N GLN A 45 -0.04 -4.01 -6.82
CA GLN A 45 -1.46 -3.64 -6.70
C GLN A 45 -2.22 -4.66 -5.85
N ILE A 46 -1.93 -5.94 -6.07
CA ILE A 46 -2.65 -6.99 -5.35
C ILE A 46 -2.39 -6.93 -3.85
N ASP A 47 -1.19 -6.53 -3.45
CA ASP A 47 -0.87 -6.40 -2.02
C ASP A 47 -1.64 -5.24 -1.40
N ILE A 48 -1.77 -4.14 -2.15
CA ILE A 48 -2.55 -2.99 -1.67
C ILE A 48 -4.01 -3.38 -1.54
N ASP A 49 -4.53 -4.10 -2.52
CA ASP A 49 -5.92 -4.55 -2.47
C ASP A 49 -6.17 -5.45 -1.26
N LYS A 50 -5.24 -6.36 -0.99
CA LYS A 50 -5.37 -7.25 0.17
C LYS A 50 -5.31 -6.49 1.47
N LEU A 51 -4.44 -5.48 1.54
CA LEU A 51 -4.33 -4.66 2.74
C LEU A 51 -5.63 -3.92 3.01
N LEU A 52 -6.19 -3.32 1.98
CA LEU A 52 -7.45 -2.60 2.13
C LEU A 52 -8.58 -3.54 2.53
N GLN A 53 -8.61 -4.72 1.93
CA GLN A 53 -9.62 -5.71 2.26
C GLN A 53 -9.50 -6.16 3.71
N LYS A 54 -8.28 -6.35 4.18
CA LYS A 54 -8.04 -6.81 5.54
C LYS A 54 -8.48 -5.78 6.57
N HIS A 55 -8.41 -4.50 6.22
CA HIS A 55 -8.76 -3.43 7.15
C HIS A 55 -10.10 -2.79 6.83
N TYR A 56 -10.90 -3.46 6.02
CA TYR A 56 -12.22 -2.95 5.68
C TYR A 56 -13.19 -3.25 6.83
N PHE A 57 -13.83 -2.21 7.32
CA PHE A 57 -14.82 -2.35 8.37
C PHE A 57 -16.14 -1.79 7.86
N GLU A 58 -17.13 -2.64 7.78
CA GLU A 58 -18.44 -2.22 7.31
C GLU A 58 -19.18 -1.51 8.45
N SER A 59 -19.77 -0.36 8.13
CA SER A 59 -20.52 0.41 9.11
C SER A 59 -21.93 -0.17 9.24
N TRP A 60 -22.36 -0.35 10.45
CA TRP A 60 -23.66 -0.90 10.71
C TRP A 60 -24.65 0.16 11.07
N LYS A 61 -24.80 1.05 11.37
CA LYS A 61 -25.53 1.77 11.94
C LYS A 61 -26.16 2.52 11.69
N GLU A 62 -26.20 2.20 11.98
CA GLU A 62 -26.60 2.55 12.15
C GLU A 62 -26.89 3.06 12.20
#